data_aff0f47160a78f66fcb00be5992bc9c3
#
_entry.id   aff0f47160a78f66fcb00be5992bc9c3
#
_cell.length_a   1.000
_cell.length_b   1.000
_cell.length_c   1.000
_cell.angle_alpha   90.00
_cell.angle_beta   90.00
_cell.angle_gamma   90.00
#
_symmetry.space_group_name_H-M   'P 1'
#
loop_
_entity.id
_entity.type
_entity.pdbx_description
1 polymer ?
#
loop_
_entity_poly.entity_id
_entity_poly.type
_entity_poly.pdbx_seq_one_letter_code
_entity_poly.pdbx_strand_id
1 'polypeptide(L)'
;KNRELVKNFLYDVMQGKRPEKTADYFDGDTYIQHNTGIADGLSGLGAALAALAEQGVQMIYDKTHQVLAQGNFVLAVSEGTFGGAHTSYYDLWRVENGRIAEHWDVMEAIADASVWQNQNGKF
;
A
#
# COMPACT_ATOMS: atom_id res chain seq x y z
N LYS A 1 -12.05 6.20 -12.81
CA LYS A 1 -12.79 5.08 -12.21
C LYS A 1 -11.85 4.17 -11.43
N ASN A 2 -10.83 3.62 -12.06
CA ASN A 2 -9.84 2.79 -11.37
C ASN A 2 -9.06 3.61 -10.34
N ARG A 3 -8.76 4.86 -10.67
CA ARG A 3 -8.11 5.79 -9.75
C ARG A 3 -8.93 5.98 -8.47
N GLU A 4 -10.24 6.18 -8.62
CA GLU A 4 -11.12 6.37 -7.47
C GLU A 4 -11.26 5.10 -6.64
N LEU A 5 -11.28 3.94 -7.29
CA LEU A 5 -11.30 2.65 -6.58
C LEU A 5 -10.09 2.52 -5.67
N VAL A 6 -8.89 2.80 -6.20
CA VAL A 6 -7.66 2.67 -5.43
C VAL A 6 -7.55 3.76 -4.36
N LYS A 7 -8.00 4.98 -4.63
CA LYS A 7 -8.07 6.02 -3.60
C LYS A 7 -8.93 5.58 -2.42
N ASN A 8 -10.09 5.00 -2.71
CA ASN A 8 -10.97 4.50 -1.67
C ASN A 8 -10.33 3.34 -0.91
N PHE A 9 -9.67 2.44 -1.61
CA PHE A 9 -8.94 1.33 -1.01
C PHE A 9 -7.86 1.83 -0.05
N LEU A 10 -7.09 2.83 -0.47
CA LEU A 10 -6.06 3.41 0.38
C LEU A 10 -6.66 3.98 1.67
N TYR A 11 -7.75 4.70 1.56
CA TYR A 11 -8.43 5.28 2.71
C TYR A 11 -9.02 4.20 3.62
N ASP A 12 -9.81 3.30 3.04
CA ASP A 12 -10.57 2.31 3.81
C ASP A 12 -9.65 1.26 4.44
N VAL A 13 -8.70 0.75 3.68
CA VAL A 13 -7.91 -0.43 4.04
C VAL A 13 -6.49 -0.05 4.48
N MET A 14 -5.73 0.64 3.63
CA MET A 14 -4.33 0.92 3.95
C MET A 14 -4.19 1.92 5.10
N GLN A 15 -5.05 2.95 5.16
CA GLN A 15 -5.09 3.86 6.28
C GLN A 15 -5.94 3.32 7.44
N GLY A 16 -6.61 2.20 7.23
CA GLY A 16 -7.37 1.52 8.29
C GLY A 16 -8.63 2.22 8.76
N LYS A 17 -9.24 3.06 7.91
CA LYS A 17 -10.44 3.82 8.29
C LYS A 17 -11.71 2.97 8.26
N ARG A 18 -11.76 1.97 7.35
CA ARG A 18 -12.90 1.07 7.19
C ARG A 18 -12.41 -0.35 6.86
N PRO A 19 -11.69 -1.00 7.79
CA PRO A 19 -11.09 -2.31 7.48
C PRO A 19 -12.12 -3.40 7.19
N GLU A 20 -13.35 -3.24 7.62
CA GLU A 20 -14.44 -4.17 7.33
C GLU A 20 -14.76 -4.23 5.83
N LYS A 21 -14.32 -3.25 5.05
CA LYS A 21 -14.57 -3.21 3.60
C LYS A 21 -13.48 -3.90 2.78
N THR A 22 -12.47 -4.44 3.41
CA THR A 22 -11.30 -5.01 2.72
C THR A 22 -11.71 -6.01 1.63
N ALA A 23 -12.57 -6.98 1.97
CA ALA A 23 -12.98 -8.03 1.03
C ALA A 23 -13.70 -7.49 -0.20
N ASP A 24 -14.33 -6.31 -0.11
CA ASP A 24 -15.09 -5.72 -1.22
C ASP A 24 -14.19 -5.29 -2.37
N TYR A 25 -12.89 -5.11 -2.10
CA TYR A 25 -11.92 -4.64 -3.10
C TYR A 25 -11.29 -5.77 -3.90
N PHE A 26 -11.54 -7.03 -3.52
CA PHE A 26 -10.89 -8.19 -4.11
C PHE A 26 -11.92 -9.18 -4.66
N ASP A 27 -11.50 -9.99 -5.62
CA ASP A 27 -12.29 -11.10 -6.13
C ASP A 27 -11.91 -12.35 -5.35
N GLY A 28 -12.58 -12.58 -4.22
CA GLY A 28 -12.25 -13.67 -3.32
C GLY A 28 -10.81 -13.58 -2.83
N ASP A 29 -10.06 -14.64 -3.00
CA ASP A 29 -8.63 -14.70 -2.63
C ASP A 29 -7.70 -14.44 -3.83
N THR A 30 -8.25 -14.02 -4.97
CA THR A 30 -7.49 -13.81 -6.20
C THR A 30 -6.73 -12.47 -6.11
N TYR A 31 -5.42 -12.55 -5.86
CA TYR A 31 -4.58 -11.39 -5.70
C TYR A 31 -3.12 -11.81 -5.89
N ILE A 32 -2.51 -11.31 -6.95
CA ILE A 32 -1.13 -11.65 -7.30
C ILE A 32 -0.20 -10.66 -6.62
N GLN A 33 0.73 -11.14 -5.82
CA GLN A 33 1.62 -10.32 -5.02
C GLN A 33 3.06 -10.39 -5.53
N HIS A 34 3.66 -9.23 -5.78
CA HIS A 34 5.07 -9.14 -6.18
C HIS A 34 5.99 -8.65 -5.07
N ASN A 35 5.46 -8.28 -3.91
CA ASN A 35 6.28 -8.11 -2.73
C ASN A 35 6.70 -9.49 -2.28
N THR A 36 7.98 -9.83 -2.43
CA THR A 36 8.47 -11.19 -2.22
C THR A 36 8.40 -11.67 -0.79
N GLY A 37 8.11 -10.79 0.15
CA GLY A 37 7.91 -11.16 1.55
C GLY A 37 6.47 -11.52 1.90
N ILE A 38 5.55 -11.48 0.93
CA ILE A 38 4.11 -11.68 1.16
C ILE A 38 3.61 -12.72 0.17
N ALA A 39 2.88 -13.72 0.66
CA ALA A 39 2.29 -14.74 -0.21
C ALA A 39 1.10 -14.15 -0.98
N ASP A 40 0.74 -14.82 -2.08
CA ASP A 40 -0.40 -14.42 -2.90
C ASP A 40 -1.71 -14.48 -2.13
N GLY A 41 -2.70 -13.77 -2.67
CA GLY A 41 -4.05 -13.78 -2.17
C GLY A 41 -4.28 -12.82 -1.02
N LEU A 42 -5.56 -12.55 -0.77
CA LEU A 42 -5.96 -11.75 0.39
C LEU A 42 -5.54 -12.46 1.68
N SER A 43 -5.57 -13.79 1.68
CA SER A 43 -5.10 -14.60 2.81
C SER A 43 -3.60 -14.39 3.06
N GLY A 44 -2.80 -14.30 2.01
CA GLY A 44 -1.36 -14.04 2.13
C GLY A 44 -1.08 -12.68 2.73
N LEU A 45 -1.81 -11.66 2.30
CA LEU A 45 -1.69 -10.31 2.84
C LEU A 45 -2.06 -10.29 4.34
N GLY A 46 -3.18 -10.93 4.70
CA GLY A 46 -3.61 -11.01 6.08
C GLY A 46 -2.61 -11.73 6.97
N ALA A 47 -2.05 -12.84 6.49
CA ALA A 47 -1.03 -13.60 7.22
C ALA A 47 0.24 -12.77 7.44
N ALA A 48 0.66 -12.02 6.42
CA ALA A 48 1.86 -11.16 6.52
C ALA A 48 1.67 -10.06 7.56
N LEU A 49 0.51 -9.40 7.55
CA LEU A 49 0.21 -8.34 8.51
C LEU A 49 0.12 -8.89 9.93
N ALA A 50 -0.47 -10.08 10.09
CA ALA A 50 -0.54 -10.74 11.39
C ALA A 50 0.85 -11.10 11.92
N ALA A 51 1.73 -11.61 11.05
CA ALA A 51 3.10 -11.97 11.44
C ALA A 51 3.89 -10.73 11.88
N LEU A 52 3.72 -9.60 11.17
CA LEU A 52 4.36 -8.34 11.57
C LEU A 52 3.84 -7.87 12.93
N ALA A 53 2.54 -7.96 13.14
CA ALA A 53 1.94 -7.55 14.42
C ALA A 53 2.47 -8.39 15.58
N GLU A 54 2.67 -9.70 15.38
CA GLU A 54 3.26 -10.57 16.40
C GLU A 54 4.69 -10.16 16.76
N GLN A 55 5.42 -9.58 15.80
CA GLN A 55 6.78 -9.09 16.04
C GLN A 55 6.81 -7.66 16.57
N GLY A 56 5.63 -7.06 16.79
CA GLY A 56 5.53 -5.67 17.23
C GLY A 56 5.84 -4.66 16.14
N VAL A 57 5.81 -5.07 14.86
CA VAL A 57 6.07 -4.20 13.73
C VAL A 57 4.74 -3.73 13.15
N GLN A 58 4.56 -2.41 13.08
CA GLN A 58 3.36 -1.81 12.49
C GLN A 58 3.70 -1.20 11.14
N MET A 59 2.83 -1.45 10.16
CA MET A 59 2.85 -0.80 8.86
C MET A 59 1.73 0.23 8.85
N ILE A 60 2.11 1.52 8.80
CA ILE A 60 1.16 2.61 8.91
C ILE A 60 1.24 3.48 7.65
N TYR A 61 0.07 3.72 7.03
CA TYR A 61 -0.09 4.67 5.94
C TYR A 61 -0.78 5.91 6.53
N ASP A 62 -0.05 7.03 6.57
CA ASP A 62 -0.60 8.27 7.14
C ASP A 62 -1.24 9.16 6.09
N LYS A 63 -0.60 9.29 4.94
CA LYS A 63 -1.02 10.23 3.90
C LYS A 63 -0.65 9.72 2.52
N THR A 64 -1.57 9.87 1.57
CA THR A 64 -1.30 9.59 0.16
C THR A 64 -1.09 10.92 -0.57
N HIS A 65 0.07 11.07 -1.19
CA HIS A 65 0.46 12.31 -1.87
C HIS A 65 0.02 12.35 -3.33
N GLN A 66 0.09 11.20 -4.03
CA GLN A 66 -0.26 11.13 -5.44
C GLN A 66 -0.95 9.80 -5.74
N VAL A 67 -1.92 9.86 -6.63
CA VAL A 67 -2.56 8.67 -7.20
C VAL A 67 -2.67 8.90 -8.71
N LEU A 68 -1.94 8.12 -9.48
CA LEU A 68 -1.85 8.25 -10.93
C LEU A 68 -2.38 6.98 -11.57
N ALA A 69 -3.24 7.13 -12.57
CA ALA A 69 -3.86 5.98 -13.24
C ALA A 69 -3.61 6.04 -14.75
N GLN A 70 -3.32 4.88 -15.31
CA GLN A 70 -3.21 4.71 -16.75
C GLN A 70 -3.73 3.31 -17.10
N GLY A 71 -4.78 3.26 -17.92
CA GLY A 71 -5.43 1.99 -18.24
C GLY A 71 -5.94 1.33 -16.98
N ASN A 72 -5.57 0.08 -16.77
CA ASN A 72 -5.96 -0.68 -15.57
C ASN A 72 -4.89 -0.69 -14.48
N PHE A 73 -3.87 0.15 -14.59
CA PHE A 73 -2.84 0.30 -13.56
C PHE A 73 -3.02 1.61 -12.79
N VAL A 74 -2.80 1.55 -11.48
CA VAL A 74 -2.85 2.73 -10.61
C VAL A 74 -1.63 2.73 -9.71
N LEU A 75 -0.87 3.83 -9.74
CA LEU A 75 0.28 4.05 -8.86
C LEU A 75 -0.11 5.00 -7.75
N ALA A 76 0.20 4.63 -6.51
CA ALA A 76 0.01 5.51 -5.37
C ALA A 76 1.34 5.76 -4.68
N VAL A 77 1.56 7.01 -4.28
CA VAL A 77 2.74 7.43 -3.52
C VAL A 77 2.26 7.88 -2.16
N SER A 78 2.66 7.17 -1.11
CA SER A 78 2.17 7.40 0.24
C SER A 78 3.31 7.53 1.23
N GLU A 79 2.98 8.13 2.35
CA GLU A 79 3.90 8.38 3.46
C GLU A 79 3.34 7.76 4.72
N GLY A 80 4.22 7.17 5.53
CA GLY A 80 3.82 6.61 6.81
C GLY A 80 5.02 6.12 7.58
N THR A 81 4.83 5.06 8.36
CA THR A 81 5.90 4.42 9.11
C THR A 81 5.87 2.91 8.94
N PHE A 82 7.02 2.30 9.06
CA PHE A 82 7.16 0.85 9.07
C PHE A 82 8.08 0.49 10.22
N GLY A 83 7.55 -0.19 11.24
CA GLY A 83 8.30 -0.48 12.45
C GLY A 83 8.81 0.78 13.14
N GLY A 84 8.05 1.88 13.07
CA GLY A 84 8.40 3.17 13.66
C GLY A 84 9.34 4.02 12.80
N ALA A 85 9.85 3.51 11.68
CA ALA A 85 10.71 4.28 10.78
C ALA A 85 9.88 5.02 9.75
N HIS A 86 10.20 6.30 9.54
CA HIS A 86 9.56 7.14 8.52
C HIS A 86 9.78 6.52 7.13
N THR A 87 8.72 6.26 6.38
CA THR A 87 8.78 5.42 5.20
C THR A 87 7.97 6.02 4.04
N SER A 88 8.51 5.89 2.83
CA SER A 88 7.75 6.14 1.61
C SER A 88 7.28 4.80 1.05
N TYR A 89 6.03 4.77 0.60
CA TYR A 89 5.41 3.61 -0.02
C TYR A 89 5.07 3.96 -1.46
N TYR A 90 5.63 3.21 -2.41
CA TYR A 90 5.28 3.30 -3.82
C TYR A 90 4.58 2.01 -4.20
N ASP A 91 3.28 2.08 -4.39
CA ASP A 91 2.44 0.92 -4.65
C ASP A 91 1.82 1.02 -6.03
N LEU A 92 1.99 -0.03 -6.82
CA LEU A 92 1.35 -0.16 -8.12
C LEU A 92 0.34 -1.30 -8.05
N TRP A 93 -0.90 -1.02 -8.44
CA TRP A 93 -1.94 -2.02 -8.50
C TRP A 93 -2.48 -2.14 -9.92
N ARG A 94 -2.81 -3.38 -10.29
CA ARG A 94 -3.60 -3.64 -11.49
C ARG A 94 -5.03 -3.94 -11.05
N VAL A 95 -5.98 -3.31 -11.74
CA VAL A 95 -7.40 -3.45 -11.46
C VAL A 95 -8.04 -4.28 -12.58
N GLU A 96 -8.87 -5.23 -12.21
CA GLU A 96 -9.58 -6.09 -13.17
C GLU A 96 -11.04 -6.19 -12.75
N ASN A 97 -11.95 -5.81 -13.66
CA ASN A 97 -13.40 -5.86 -13.42
C ASN A 97 -13.83 -5.19 -12.10
N GLY A 98 -13.22 -4.04 -11.82
CA GLY A 98 -13.56 -3.27 -10.61
C GLY A 98 -13.00 -3.85 -9.32
N ARG A 99 -12.02 -4.76 -9.40
CA ARG A 99 -11.37 -5.38 -8.23
C ARG A 99 -9.86 -5.25 -8.36
N ILE A 100 -9.19 -5.19 -7.22
CA ILE A 100 -7.73 -5.18 -7.16
C ILE A 100 -7.24 -6.59 -7.40
N ALA A 101 -6.42 -6.78 -8.44
CA ALA A 101 -6.02 -8.10 -8.90
C ALA A 101 -4.53 -8.40 -8.73
N GLU A 102 -3.68 -7.37 -8.70
CA GLU A 102 -2.24 -7.56 -8.68
C GLU A 102 -1.54 -6.36 -8.07
N HIS A 103 -0.40 -6.59 -7.40
CA HIS A 103 0.28 -5.55 -6.64
C HIS A 103 1.80 -5.67 -6.73
N TRP A 104 2.44 -4.54 -6.94
CA TRP A 104 3.90 -4.36 -6.83
C TRP A 104 4.15 -3.21 -5.87
N ASP A 105 5.26 -3.27 -5.14
CA ASP A 105 5.62 -2.13 -4.30
C ASP A 105 7.12 -1.92 -4.20
N VAL A 106 7.47 -0.70 -3.79
CA VAL A 106 8.80 -0.33 -3.34
C VAL A 106 8.63 0.49 -2.09
N MET A 107 9.38 0.16 -1.06
CA MET A 107 9.38 0.89 0.20
C MET A 107 10.78 1.44 0.44
N GLU A 108 10.86 2.65 0.99
CA GLU A 108 12.14 3.25 1.35
C GLU A 108 12.03 3.96 2.70
N ALA A 109 12.97 3.69 3.59
CA ALA A 109 13.11 4.47 4.81
C ALA A 109 13.59 5.86 4.44
N ILE A 110 12.89 6.90 4.92
CA ILE A 110 13.24 8.30 4.63
C ILE A 110 14.27 8.76 5.64
N ALA A 111 15.42 9.21 5.15
CA ALA A 111 16.48 9.71 6.01
C ALA A 111 16.04 10.99 6.73
N ASP A 112 16.62 11.26 7.89
CA ASP A 112 16.39 12.50 8.60
C ASP A 112 16.76 13.71 7.71
N ALA A 113 15.95 14.75 7.78
CA ALA A 113 16.12 15.94 6.94
C ALA A 113 17.50 16.58 7.10
N SER A 114 18.15 16.38 8.23
CA SER A 114 19.48 16.95 8.50
C SER A 114 20.55 16.43 7.56
N VAL A 115 20.34 15.25 6.93
CA VAL A 115 21.31 14.66 6.00
C VAL A 115 20.87 14.79 4.53
N TRP A 116 19.75 15.46 4.25
CA TRP A 116 19.29 15.65 2.87
C TRP A 116 20.24 16.56 2.08
N GLN A 117 20.45 16.20 0.82
CA GLN A 117 21.34 16.95 -0.08
C GLN A 117 20.61 18.03 -0.87
N ASN A 118 19.28 18.16 -0.70
CA ASN A 118 18.44 19.20 -1.29
C ASN A 118 17.25 19.45 -0.38
N GLN A 119 16.42 20.43 -0.73
CA GLN A 119 15.30 20.88 0.08
C GLN A 119 13.94 20.68 -0.61
N ASN A 120 13.87 19.74 -1.56
CA ASN A 120 12.64 19.51 -2.33
C ASN A 120 11.62 18.62 -1.58
N GLY A 121 12.06 17.93 -0.54
CA GLY A 121 11.26 16.96 0.16
C GLY A 121 11.26 15.61 -0.57
N LYS A 122 10.70 14.61 0.07
CA LYS A 122 10.61 13.25 -0.50
C LYS A 122 9.44 13.15 -1.48
N PHE A 123 8.40 13.96 -1.30
CA PHE A 123 7.15 13.81 -2.05
C PHE A 123 6.78 15.00 -2.91
#